data_9f1480155749cfcbe9fa7709ff6b8d0c
#
_entry.id   9f1480155749cfcbe9fa7709ff6b8d0c
#
_cell.length_a   1.000
_cell.length_b   1.000
_cell.length_c   1.000
_cell.angle_alpha   90.00
_cell.angle_beta   90.00
_cell.angle_gamma   90.00
#
_symmetry.space_group_name_H-M   'P 1'
#
loop_
_entity.id
_entity.type
_entity.pdbx_description
1 polymer ?
#
loop_
_entity_poly.entity_id
_entity_poly.type
_entity_poly.pdbx_seq_one_letter_code
_entity_poly.pdbx_strand_id
1 'polypeptide(L)'
;MILDDLEQALNRGVKIRILTGNYLGITQPGALCLIKDRLGERVDLRFYNEKGRSFHPKAYIFRRKDFGEIYIGSSNVSRSALTSGIEWNYHFDDRRDSRNFHQFCGTFEDLFYNHSIVINDEVLKQYSKEWKRPAVI
;
A
#
# COMPACT_ATOMS: atom_id res chain seq x y z
N MET A 1 -13.72 7.07 -7.49
CA MET A 1 -13.24 6.03 -6.58
C MET A 1 -11.74 5.86 -6.76
N ILE A 2 -11.01 5.51 -5.73
CA ILE A 2 -9.53 5.43 -5.79
C ILE A 2 -9.03 4.46 -6.89
N LEU A 3 -9.74 3.35 -7.12
CA LEU A 3 -9.36 2.41 -8.18
C LEU A 3 -9.40 3.03 -9.57
N ASP A 4 -10.36 3.92 -9.81
CA ASP A 4 -10.44 4.63 -11.09
C ASP A 4 -9.23 5.55 -11.27
N ASP A 5 -8.81 6.24 -10.21
CA ASP A 5 -7.65 7.12 -10.24
C ASP A 5 -6.36 6.34 -10.45
N LEU A 6 -6.21 5.17 -9.80
CA LEU A 6 -5.07 4.29 -10.01
C LEU A 6 -5.02 3.74 -11.43
N GLU A 7 -6.17 3.33 -11.97
CA GLU A 7 -6.26 2.85 -13.35
C GLU A 7 -5.87 3.93 -14.35
N GLN A 8 -6.34 5.15 -14.15
CA GLN A 8 -5.95 6.29 -14.98
C GLN A 8 -4.45 6.57 -14.90
N ALA A 9 -3.87 6.49 -13.71
CA ALA A 9 -2.43 6.66 -13.54
C ALA A 9 -1.64 5.59 -14.30
N LEU A 10 -2.07 4.33 -14.21
CA LEU A 10 -1.46 3.24 -14.97
C LEU A 10 -1.56 3.46 -16.48
N ASN A 11 -2.71 3.96 -16.95
CA ASN A 11 -2.91 4.28 -18.36
C ASN A 11 -1.97 5.39 -18.84
N ARG A 12 -1.54 6.27 -17.94
CA ARG A 12 -0.54 7.32 -18.23
C ARG A 12 0.92 6.82 -18.14
N GLY A 13 1.12 5.55 -17.82
CA GLY A 13 2.46 4.96 -17.70
C GLY A 13 3.08 5.04 -16.31
N VAL A 14 2.31 5.43 -15.28
CA VAL A 14 2.79 5.43 -13.90
C VAL A 14 2.97 4.00 -13.41
N LYS A 15 4.09 3.74 -12.74
CA LYS A 15 4.35 2.45 -12.10
C LYS A 15 3.83 2.50 -10.67
N ILE A 16 3.06 1.47 -10.28
CA ILE A 16 2.46 1.40 -8.96
C ILE A 16 2.90 0.12 -8.26
N ARG A 17 3.41 0.27 -7.04
CA ARG A 17 3.75 -0.83 -6.14
C ARG A 17 2.97 -0.67 -4.86
N ILE A 18 2.36 -1.75 -4.40
CA ILE A 18 1.54 -1.76 -3.18
C ILE A 18 2.06 -2.84 -2.25
N LEU A 19 2.43 -2.45 -1.04
CA LEU A 19 2.80 -3.37 0.03
C LEU A 19 1.74 -3.31 1.12
N THR A 20 1.15 -4.44 1.42
CA THR A 20 0.13 -4.56 2.46
C THR A 20 0.49 -5.68 3.43
N GLY A 21 -0.25 -5.79 4.51
CA GLY A 21 -0.07 -6.84 5.51
C GLY A 21 -1.40 -7.39 5.97
N ASN A 22 -1.33 -8.41 6.81
CA ASN A 22 -2.50 -9.05 7.40
C ASN A 22 -2.70 -8.65 8.88
N TYR A 23 -2.24 -7.48 9.28
CA TYR A 23 -2.31 -7.00 10.66
C TYR A 23 -3.74 -7.11 11.20
N LEU A 24 -3.92 -7.91 12.24
CA LEU A 24 -5.21 -8.19 12.88
C LEU A 24 -6.33 -8.63 11.90
N GLY A 25 -5.97 -9.12 10.71
CA GLY A 25 -6.95 -9.52 9.70
C GLY A 25 -7.75 -8.37 9.10
N ILE A 26 -7.28 -7.14 9.21
CA ILE A 26 -8.01 -5.95 8.73
C ILE A 26 -8.03 -5.90 7.20
N THR A 27 -6.98 -6.38 6.54
CA THR A 27 -6.94 -6.43 5.09
C THR A 27 -7.93 -7.48 4.59
N GLN A 28 -8.97 -7.03 3.90
CA GLN A 28 -10.03 -7.91 3.40
C GLN A 28 -9.62 -8.57 2.08
N PRO A 29 -9.81 -9.89 1.94
CA PRO A 29 -9.52 -10.57 0.67
C PRO A 29 -10.30 -9.99 -0.51
N GLY A 30 -11.54 -9.57 -0.29
CA GLY A 30 -12.36 -8.95 -1.34
C GLY A 30 -11.74 -7.67 -1.91
N ALA A 31 -11.11 -6.86 -1.08
CA ALA A 31 -10.41 -5.66 -1.53
C ALA A 31 -9.21 -6.01 -2.41
N LEU A 32 -8.45 -7.03 -2.04
CA LEU A 32 -7.32 -7.51 -2.83
C LEU A 32 -7.78 -8.10 -4.16
N CYS A 33 -8.86 -8.88 -4.16
CA CYS A 33 -9.47 -9.41 -5.38
C CYS A 33 -9.86 -8.27 -6.32
N LEU A 34 -10.47 -7.22 -5.80
CA LEU A 34 -10.92 -6.08 -6.60
C LEU A 34 -9.73 -5.34 -7.24
N ILE A 35 -8.66 -5.15 -6.49
CA ILE A 35 -7.43 -4.55 -7.04
C ILE A 35 -6.88 -5.40 -8.17
N LYS A 36 -6.77 -6.71 -7.98
CA LYS A 36 -6.25 -7.61 -9.00
C LYS A 36 -7.15 -7.68 -10.23
N ASP A 37 -8.46 -7.69 -10.05
CA ASP A 37 -9.41 -7.72 -11.16
C ASP A 37 -9.37 -6.43 -11.98
N ARG A 38 -9.31 -5.28 -11.33
CA ARG A 38 -9.33 -3.98 -11.99
C ARG A 38 -7.98 -3.58 -12.58
N LEU A 39 -6.89 -3.84 -11.86
CA LEU A 39 -5.56 -3.33 -12.21
C LEU A 39 -4.65 -4.42 -12.79
N GLY A 40 -4.93 -5.68 -12.50
CA GLY A 40 -4.23 -6.82 -13.06
C GLY A 40 -2.73 -6.84 -12.74
N GLU A 41 -1.95 -7.33 -13.70
CA GLU A 41 -0.50 -7.43 -13.56
C GLU A 41 0.23 -6.09 -13.67
N ARG A 42 -0.50 -5.01 -13.93
CA ARG A 42 0.08 -3.67 -14.03
C ARG A 42 0.47 -3.09 -12.68
N VAL A 43 -0.02 -3.67 -11.58
CA VAL A 43 0.34 -3.30 -10.21
C VAL A 43 1.11 -4.44 -9.58
N ASP A 44 2.27 -4.13 -8.99
CA ASP A 44 3.02 -5.09 -8.19
C ASP A 44 2.47 -5.04 -6.76
N LEU A 45 1.63 -6.01 -6.42
CA LEU A 45 0.93 -6.10 -5.14
C LEU A 45 1.55 -7.20 -4.31
N ARG A 46 2.00 -6.87 -3.10
CA ARG A 46 2.71 -7.80 -2.22
C ARG A 46 2.21 -7.77 -0.78
N PHE A 47 2.35 -8.93 -0.10
CA PHE A 47 2.17 -9.07 1.35
C PHE A 47 3.52 -9.02 2.07
N TYR A 48 3.58 -8.23 3.14
CA TYR A 48 4.67 -8.32 4.11
C TYR A 48 4.66 -9.72 4.75
N ASN A 49 5.81 -10.40 4.76
CA ASN A 49 5.88 -11.82 5.06
C ASN A 49 6.91 -12.18 6.14
N GLU A 50 7.03 -11.35 7.17
CA GLU A 50 7.91 -11.65 8.31
C GLU A 50 7.10 -12.09 9.52
N LYS A 51 7.41 -13.29 10.03
CA LYS A 51 6.75 -13.81 11.22
C LYS A 51 7.15 -13.01 12.46
N GLY A 52 6.20 -12.82 13.37
CA GLY A 52 6.45 -12.15 14.64
C GLY A 52 6.56 -10.63 14.57
N ARG A 53 6.35 -10.05 13.40
CA ARG A 53 6.36 -8.60 13.21
C ARG A 53 5.07 -8.14 12.59
N SER A 54 4.47 -7.10 13.17
CA SER A 54 3.28 -6.46 12.61
C SER A 54 3.67 -5.49 11.50
N PHE A 55 2.86 -5.41 10.45
CA PHE A 55 3.03 -4.43 9.39
C PHE A 55 1.76 -3.59 9.29
N HIS A 56 1.84 -2.35 9.75
CA HIS A 56 0.69 -1.45 9.76
C HIS A 56 1.07 0.01 9.44
N PRO A 57 2.04 0.27 8.56
CA PRO A 57 2.36 1.64 8.17
C PRO A 57 1.29 2.18 7.23
N LYS A 58 1.16 3.50 7.23
CA LYS A 58 0.32 4.23 6.30
C LYS A 58 1.19 5.30 5.68
N ALA A 59 1.88 4.90 4.62
CA ALA A 59 2.80 5.78 3.91
C ALA A 59 2.53 5.76 2.42
N TYR A 60 2.63 6.91 1.81
CA TYR A 60 2.41 7.10 0.38
C TYR A 60 3.62 7.82 -0.19
N ILE A 61 4.30 7.19 -1.13
CA ILE A 61 5.48 7.74 -1.79
C ILE A 61 5.11 8.04 -3.25
N PHE A 62 5.19 9.31 -3.61
CA PHE A 62 4.94 9.77 -4.97
C PHE A 62 6.25 10.25 -5.58
N ARG A 63 6.68 9.61 -6.66
CA ARG A 63 7.88 10.02 -7.39
C ARG A 63 7.48 10.66 -8.69
N ARG A 64 7.85 11.92 -8.84
CA ARG A 64 7.62 12.72 -10.03
C ARG A 64 8.93 12.90 -10.78
N LYS A 65 8.88 13.47 -12.00
CA LYS A 65 10.06 13.69 -12.81
C LYS A 65 11.12 14.53 -12.09
N ASP A 66 10.69 15.59 -11.40
CA ASP A 66 11.61 16.58 -10.81
C ASP A 66 11.72 16.48 -9.29
N PHE A 67 10.83 15.76 -8.63
CA PHE A 67 10.86 15.64 -7.17
C PHE A 67 10.03 14.44 -6.69
N GLY A 68 10.23 14.08 -5.42
CA GLY A 68 9.44 13.05 -4.75
C GLY A 68 8.81 13.58 -3.47
N GLU A 69 7.65 13.04 -3.11
CA GLU A 69 6.89 13.44 -1.93
C GLU A 69 6.53 12.21 -1.10
N ILE A 70 6.51 12.38 0.22
CA ILE A 70 6.06 11.34 1.15
C ILE A 70 4.97 11.90 2.06
N TYR A 71 3.90 11.14 2.22
CA TYR A 71 2.86 11.37 3.21
C TYR A 71 2.88 10.21 4.20
N ILE A 72 2.97 10.50 5.49
CA ILE A 72 2.98 9.52 6.56
C ILE A 72 1.96 9.96 7.61
N GLY A 73 1.12 9.03 8.06
CA GLY A 73 0.14 9.37 9.07
C GLY A 73 -0.86 8.28 9.34
N SER A 74 -2.05 8.66 9.74
CA SER A 74 -3.14 7.74 10.07
C SER A 74 -4.04 7.39 8.89
N SER A 75 -3.89 8.05 7.73
CA SER A 75 -4.80 7.88 6.59
C SER A 75 -4.63 6.54 5.90
N ASN A 76 -5.64 5.69 5.97
CA ASN A 76 -5.75 4.50 5.14
C ASN A 76 -6.28 4.86 3.75
N VAL A 77 -6.08 3.96 2.78
CA VAL A 77 -6.75 4.06 1.47
C VAL A 77 -8.20 3.64 1.66
N SER A 78 -9.00 4.55 2.18
CA SER A 78 -10.43 4.36 2.39
C SER A 78 -11.16 5.66 2.05
N ARG A 79 -12.43 5.53 1.70
CA ARG A 79 -13.22 6.70 1.35
C ARG A 79 -13.31 7.72 2.50
N SER A 80 -13.54 7.25 3.71
CA SER A 80 -13.67 8.13 4.87
C SER A 80 -12.36 8.85 5.20
N ALA A 81 -11.23 8.14 5.17
CA ALA A 81 -9.93 8.74 5.44
C ALA A 81 -9.52 9.77 4.38
N LEU A 82 -9.90 9.52 3.12
CA LEU A 82 -9.51 10.39 2.01
C LEU A 82 -10.48 11.56 1.79
N THR A 83 -11.67 11.53 2.36
CA THR A 83 -12.72 12.54 2.10
C THR A 83 -13.24 13.23 3.35
N SER A 84 -13.81 12.51 4.30
CA SER A 84 -14.57 13.08 5.41
C SER A 84 -14.03 12.74 6.79
N GLY A 85 -13.18 11.75 6.93
CA GLY A 85 -12.58 11.38 8.21
C GLY A 85 -11.53 12.39 8.65
N ILE A 86 -11.34 12.51 9.96
CA ILE A 86 -10.27 13.36 10.52
C ILE A 86 -9.02 12.51 10.63
N GLU A 87 -7.97 12.92 9.89
CA GLU A 87 -6.72 12.20 9.82
C GLU A 87 -5.52 13.12 10.00
N TRP A 88 -4.46 12.58 10.59
CA TRP A 88 -3.22 13.32 10.79
C TRP A 88 -2.15 12.76 9.86
N ASN A 89 -1.62 13.62 8.97
CA ASN A 89 -0.56 13.25 8.05
C ASN A 89 0.59 14.24 8.12
N TYR A 90 1.81 13.70 8.05
CA TYR A 90 3.02 14.50 7.86
C TYR A 90 3.46 14.37 6.41
N HIS A 91 3.73 15.51 5.79
CA HIS A 91 4.17 15.58 4.39
C HIS A 91 5.56 16.21 4.31
N PHE A 92 6.45 15.61 3.53
CA PHE A 92 7.72 16.20 3.16
C PHE A 92 8.14 15.76 1.76
N ASP A 93 9.06 16.52 1.16
CA ASP A 93 9.59 16.22 -0.16
C ASP A 93 11.12 16.09 -0.12
N ASP A 94 11.69 15.61 -1.24
CA ASP A 94 13.13 15.39 -1.35
C ASP A 94 13.95 16.68 -1.42
N ARG A 95 13.33 17.82 -1.68
CA ARG A 95 13.99 19.12 -1.70
C ARG A 95 14.16 19.71 -0.32
N ARG A 96 13.18 19.48 0.58
CA ARG A 96 13.23 19.94 1.96
C ARG A 96 14.01 19.02 2.86
N ASP A 97 13.90 17.73 2.65
CA ASP A 97 14.51 16.71 3.48
C ASP A 97 14.95 15.52 2.62
N SER A 98 15.98 15.74 1.83
CA SER A 98 16.52 14.74 0.92
C SER A 98 16.99 13.48 1.64
N ARG A 99 17.64 13.63 2.78
CA ARG A 99 18.18 12.51 3.55
C ARG A 99 17.06 11.56 4.00
N ASN A 100 16.03 12.08 4.66
CA ASN A 100 14.92 11.26 5.14
C ASN A 100 14.10 10.72 3.98
N PHE A 101 13.89 11.49 2.92
CA PHE A 101 13.21 11.00 1.74
C PHE A 101 13.88 9.74 1.20
N HIS A 102 15.18 9.77 0.99
CA HIS A 102 15.93 8.62 0.48
C HIS A 102 15.94 7.45 1.46
N GLN A 103 15.97 7.73 2.78
CA GLN A 103 15.90 6.70 3.80
C GLN A 103 14.54 5.98 3.78
N PHE A 104 13.44 6.70 3.65
CA PHE A 104 12.12 6.10 3.54
C PHE A 104 11.95 5.29 2.26
N CYS A 105 12.43 5.80 1.14
CA CYS A 105 12.42 5.05 -0.12
C CYS A 105 13.25 3.77 -0.02
N GLY A 106 14.43 3.82 0.59
CA GLY A 106 15.27 2.66 0.82
C GLY A 106 14.62 1.63 1.72
N THR A 107 13.94 2.06 2.78
CA THR A 107 13.19 1.17 3.66
C THR A 107 12.04 0.50 2.90
N PHE A 108 11.31 1.24 2.09
CA PHE A 108 10.25 0.66 1.26
C PHE A 108 10.82 -0.39 0.30
N GLU A 109 11.91 -0.09 -0.39
CA GLU A 109 12.54 -1.02 -1.33
C GLU A 109 12.98 -2.30 -0.61
N ASP A 110 13.57 -2.19 0.58
CA ASP A 110 13.98 -3.34 1.36
C ASP A 110 12.79 -4.21 1.78
N LEU A 111 11.77 -3.60 2.35
CA LEU A 111 10.56 -4.31 2.78
C LEU A 111 9.87 -4.99 1.59
N PHE A 112 9.76 -4.29 0.48
CA PHE A 112 9.03 -4.74 -0.70
C PHE A 112 9.73 -5.91 -1.40
N TYR A 113 11.05 -5.83 -1.57
CA TYR A 113 11.78 -6.86 -2.31
C TYR A 113 12.35 -7.98 -1.45
N ASN A 114 12.68 -7.71 -0.18
CA ASN A 114 13.36 -8.68 0.67
C ASN A 114 12.47 -9.28 1.77
N HIS A 115 11.33 -8.66 2.09
CA HIS A 115 10.48 -9.07 3.21
C HIS A 115 9.02 -9.25 2.83
N SER A 116 8.74 -9.44 1.56
CA SER A 116 7.37 -9.61 1.07
C SER A 116 7.27 -10.72 0.04
N ILE A 117 6.04 -11.15 -0.21
CA ILE A 117 5.72 -12.11 -1.27
C ILE A 117 4.73 -11.49 -2.24
N VAL A 118 4.85 -11.84 -3.52
CA VAL A 118 3.91 -11.41 -4.54
C VAL A 118 2.55 -12.04 -4.27
N ILE A 119 1.50 -11.23 -4.30
CA ILE A 119 0.13 -11.73 -4.19
C ILE A 119 -0.31 -12.23 -5.57
N ASN A 120 -0.14 -13.52 -5.80
CA ASN A 120 -0.68 -14.20 -6.97
C ASN A 120 -2.04 -14.86 -6.61
N ASP A 121 -2.65 -15.54 -7.57
CA ASP A 121 -3.96 -16.16 -7.36
C ASP A 121 -3.95 -17.22 -6.26
N GLU A 122 -2.86 -17.99 -6.14
CA GLU A 122 -2.72 -19.00 -5.09
C GLU A 122 -2.62 -18.38 -3.70
N VAL A 123 -1.79 -17.35 -3.54
CA VAL A 123 -1.62 -16.61 -2.29
C VAL A 123 -2.94 -15.99 -1.86
N LEU A 124 -3.66 -15.37 -2.80
CA LEU A 124 -4.95 -14.75 -2.52
C LEU A 124 -5.99 -15.80 -2.11
N LYS A 125 -6.04 -16.92 -2.80
CA LYS A 125 -6.94 -18.03 -2.48
C LYS A 125 -6.67 -18.58 -1.08
N GLN A 126 -5.41 -18.79 -0.72
CA GLN A 126 -5.01 -19.26 0.60
C GLN A 126 -5.37 -18.25 1.68
N TYR A 127 -5.08 -16.98 1.46
CA TYR A 127 -5.44 -15.91 2.38
C TYR A 127 -6.96 -15.83 2.59
N SER A 128 -7.74 -15.95 1.51
CA SER A 128 -9.21 -15.93 1.58
C SER A 128 -9.76 -17.08 2.41
N LYS A 129 -9.16 -18.27 2.34
CA LYS A 129 -9.56 -19.43 3.14
C LYS A 129 -9.26 -19.25 4.62
N GLU A 130 -8.14 -18.64 4.95
CA GLU A 130 -7.67 -18.46 6.33
C GLU A 130 -8.26 -17.22 7.00
N TRP A 131 -8.76 -16.29 6.21
CA TRP A 131 -9.23 -15.00 6.73
C TRP A 131 -10.53 -15.17 7.51
N LYS A 132 -10.55 -14.52 8.67
CA LYS A 132 -11.76 -14.39 9.49
C LYS A 132 -12.03 -12.93 9.73
N ARG A 133 -13.32 -12.55 9.65
CA ARG A 133 -13.70 -11.17 9.94
C ARG A 133 -13.24 -10.79 11.34
N PRO A 134 -12.49 -9.67 11.50
CA PRO A 134 -12.04 -9.22 12.80
C PRO A 134 -13.23 -8.98 13.72
N ALA A 135 -13.06 -9.29 15.01
CA ALA A 135 -14.05 -8.95 16.02
C ALA A 135 -14.15 -7.42 16.10
N VAL A 136 -15.38 -6.93 16.20
CA VAL A 136 -15.62 -5.51 16.42
C VAL A 136 -15.24 -5.20 17.86
N ILE A 137 -14.27 -4.34 18.03
CA ILE A 137 -13.83 -3.91 19.35
C ILE A 137 -14.57 -2.63 19.73
#